data_f0ad325416b64755e20b4e6d67e01feb
#
_entry.id   f0ad325416b64755e20b4e6d67e01feb
#
_cell.length_a   1.000
_cell.length_b   1.000
_cell.length_c   1.000
_cell.angle_alpha   90.00
_cell.angle_beta   90.00
_cell.angle_gamma   90.00
#
_symmetry.space_group_name_H-M   'P 1'
#
loop_
_entity.id
_entity.type
_entity.pdbx_description
1 polymer ?
#
loop_
_entity_poly.entity_id
_entity_poly.type
_entity_poly.pdbx_seq_one_letter_code
_entity_poly.pdbx_strand_id
1 'polypeptide(L)'
;MFRYLCANPDPTVEPYFVVNKDTQDYVEMRKLGKVVEPFSWKHKLLFLLNEFSLSSQANKPVINPFGKLEYLYRDIIYDKKLVFLQHGVTKDNQSKWLNKYNRNLFGFIVSTKPEYDSAFTYDYFYPEKNIWLTGMPRYDRLVHDERKYVTVMPTWRKSLSSGTDARGVWQLGKEFQESEYFHFYDDLLNNERLLGAAEKYGYTICFMPHPNTIDGLHMFRHDPRVKFMDSSYSYKDIFAQTDLMITDYSSVAFDFAYLRKPIVYSQFDRDSFFSGAHSYTEGYFDYERDGFGEVEHTLDGTVDRIIEYMADGCQMKEEYRKRMDETFAFNDRNCSKRVYERIIENR
;
A
#
# COMPACT_ATOMS: atom_id res chain seq x y z
N MET A 1 14.46 1.80 2.14
CA MET A 1 15.53 2.72 1.64
C MET A 1 16.50 3.17 2.73
N PHE A 2 16.09 3.93 3.76
CA PHE A 2 17.02 4.45 4.80
C PHE A 2 17.85 3.36 5.47
N ARG A 3 17.24 2.23 5.86
CA ARG A 3 17.96 1.07 6.44
C ARG A 3 19.03 0.52 5.48
N TYR A 4 18.74 0.50 4.17
CA TYR A 4 19.70 0.07 3.16
C TYR A 4 20.92 1.01 3.11
N LEU A 5 20.68 2.34 3.08
CA LEU A 5 21.74 3.33 3.06
C LEU A 5 22.62 3.28 4.31
N CYS A 6 22.03 3.04 5.48
CA CYS A 6 22.80 2.91 6.72
C CYS A 6 23.62 1.60 6.78
N ALA A 7 23.10 0.52 6.18
CA ALA A 7 23.80 -0.77 6.13
C ALA A 7 24.88 -0.85 5.04
N ASN A 8 24.80 0.02 4.02
CA ASN A 8 25.75 0.11 2.91
C ASN A 8 26.28 1.54 2.80
N PRO A 9 27.16 1.95 3.73
CA PRO A 9 27.65 3.33 3.78
C PRO A 9 28.50 3.68 2.56
N ASP A 10 28.17 4.82 1.96
CA ASP A 10 28.97 5.45 0.90
C ASP A 10 29.51 6.77 1.45
N PRO A 11 30.84 7.02 1.43
CA PRO A 11 31.43 8.24 1.97
C PRO A 11 30.95 9.53 1.29
N THR A 12 30.36 9.43 0.10
CA THR A 12 29.80 10.56 -0.63
C THR A 12 28.33 10.82 -0.36
N VAL A 13 27.66 9.95 0.45
CA VAL A 13 26.22 10.02 0.74
C VAL A 13 25.97 10.09 2.25
N GLU A 14 25.29 11.13 2.69
CA GLU A 14 24.89 11.30 4.08
C GLU A 14 23.34 11.23 4.21
N PRO A 15 22.77 10.08 4.60
CA PRO A 15 21.33 9.94 4.72
C PRO A 15 20.79 10.49 6.04
N TYR A 16 19.69 11.22 5.95
CA TYR A 16 18.89 11.66 7.11
C TYR A 16 17.47 11.13 6.99
N PHE A 17 16.91 10.64 8.09
CA PHE A 17 15.51 10.20 8.16
C PHE A 17 14.66 11.23 8.89
N VAL A 18 13.64 11.74 8.21
CA VAL A 18 12.71 12.72 8.80
C VAL A 18 11.58 11.95 9.47
N VAL A 19 11.47 12.09 10.79
CA VAL A 19 10.50 11.35 11.60
C VAL A 19 10.14 12.12 12.87
N ASN A 20 8.87 12.04 13.28
CA ASN A 20 8.41 12.65 14.52
C ASN A 20 9.00 11.92 15.74
N LYS A 21 9.56 12.66 16.69
CA LYS A 21 10.22 12.12 17.90
C LYS A 21 9.28 11.31 18.80
N ASP A 22 7.98 11.58 18.73
CA ASP A 22 6.97 10.92 19.57
C ASP A 22 6.48 9.58 19.00
N THR A 23 7.14 9.07 17.96
CA THR A 23 6.81 7.79 17.30
C THR A 23 7.80 6.69 17.66
N GLN A 24 7.35 5.44 17.59
CA GLN A 24 8.23 4.28 17.75
C GLN A 24 9.28 4.22 16.64
N ASP A 25 8.93 4.62 15.42
CA ASP A 25 9.86 4.70 14.30
C ASP A 25 11.06 5.60 14.58
N TYR A 26 10.89 6.68 15.37
CA TYR A 26 12.01 7.52 15.78
C TYR A 26 13.05 6.74 16.59
N VAL A 27 12.59 5.94 17.55
CA VAL A 27 13.49 5.13 18.39
C VAL A 27 14.26 4.12 17.56
N GLU A 28 13.59 3.48 16.63
CA GLU A 28 14.20 2.48 15.74
C GLU A 28 15.17 3.12 14.73
N MET A 29 14.76 4.19 14.05
CA MET A 29 15.60 4.80 13.00
C MET A 29 16.83 5.49 13.59
N ARG A 30 16.72 6.06 14.79
CA ARG A 30 17.85 6.68 15.50
C ARG A 30 18.97 5.69 15.84
N LYS A 31 18.63 4.41 16.05
CA LYS A 31 19.63 3.35 16.27
C LYS A 31 20.43 3.04 15.01
N LEU A 32 19.86 3.32 13.83
CA LEU A 32 20.48 3.00 12.55
C LEU A 32 21.29 4.15 11.98
N GLY A 33 20.86 5.40 12.20
CA GLY A 33 21.51 6.56 11.58
C GLY A 33 20.95 7.90 12.04
N LYS A 34 21.22 8.93 11.25
CA LYS A 34 20.84 10.30 11.56
C LYS A 34 19.34 10.53 11.35
N VAL A 35 18.66 10.98 12.40
CA VAL A 35 17.24 11.36 12.35
C VAL A 35 17.06 12.85 12.54
N VAL A 36 15.97 13.38 12.00
CA VAL A 36 15.62 14.80 12.12
C VAL A 36 14.11 14.95 12.30
N GLU A 37 13.71 15.88 13.16
CA GLU A 37 12.30 16.16 13.44
C GLU A 37 11.68 16.97 12.28
N PRO A 38 10.45 16.62 11.83
CA PRO A 38 9.73 17.35 10.80
C PRO A 38 9.57 18.84 11.15
N PHE A 39 9.64 19.71 10.15
CA PHE A 39 9.47 21.17 10.26
C PHE A 39 10.47 21.89 11.17
N SER A 40 11.43 21.20 11.80
CA SER A 40 12.52 21.82 12.56
C SER A 40 13.41 22.68 11.67
N TRP A 41 14.20 23.60 12.26
CA TRP A 41 15.20 24.37 11.54
C TRP A 41 16.23 23.48 10.83
N LYS A 42 16.63 22.39 11.50
CA LYS A 42 17.55 21.41 10.91
C LYS A 42 16.94 20.74 9.68
N HIS A 43 15.63 20.38 9.73
CA HIS A 43 14.95 19.83 8.56
C HIS A 43 14.91 20.82 7.38
N LYS A 44 14.58 22.10 7.67
CA LYS A 44 14.56 23.16 6.64
C LYS A 44 15.92 23.36 6.01
N LEU A 45 16.98 23.43 6.82
CA LEU A 45 18.35 23.58 6.34
C LEU A 45 18.78 22.36 5.50
N LEU A 46 18.54 21.15 5.98
CA LEU A 46 18.86 19.94 5.24
C LEU A 46 18.08 19.87 3.92
N PHE A 47 16.83 20.28 3.91
CA PHE A 47 16.04 20.33 2.67
C PHE A 47 16.62 21.33 1.67
N LEU A 48 17.11 22.49 2.11
CA LEU A 48 17.77 23.46 1.21
C LEU A 48 19.10 22.93 0.64
N LEU A 49 19.84 22.18 1.43
CA LEU A 49 21.18 21.67 1.08
C LEU A 49 21.17 20.29 0.43
N ASN A 50 20.06 19.53 0.53
CA ASN A 50 20.04 18.18 -0.03
C ASN A 50 20.05 18.20 -1.56
N GLU A 51 20.61 17.17 -2.13
CA GLU A 51 20.54 16.88 -3.56
C GLU A 51 19.28 16.10 -3.91
N PHE A 52 18.93 15.10 -3.08
CA PHE A 52 17.76 14.25 -3.29
C PHE A 52 16.84 14.24 -2.07
N SER A 53 15.54 14.27 -2.31
CA SER A 53 14.50 13.96 -1.35
C SER A 53 13.84 12.64 -1.72
N LEU A 54 13.75 11.70 -0.77
CA LEU A 54 13.15 10.39 -0.98
C LEU A 54 11.88 10.29 -0.13
N SER A 55 10.74 9.97 -0.73
CA SER A 55 9.47 9.85 0.01
C SER A 55 8.56 8.79 -0.59
N SER A 56 7.87 8.05 0.27
CA SER A 56 6.76 7.18 -0.15
C SER A 56 5.46 7.95 -0.43
N GLN A 57 5.46 9.26 -0.19
CA GLN A 57 4.34 10.16 -0.47
C GLN A 57 4.76 11.25 -1.43
N ALA A 58 3.88 11.61 -2.35
CA ALA A 58 4.10 12.71 -3.31
C ALA A 58 3.30 13.96 -2.99
N ASN A 59 2.68 14.03 -1.80
CA ASN A 59 1.89 15.18 -1.37
C ASN A 59 2.80 16.33 -0.91
N LYS A 60 2.46 17.55 -1.30
CA LYS A 60 3.20 18.75 -0.94
C LYS A 60 3.50 18.88 0.57
N PRO A 61 2.56 18.67 1.50
CA PRO A 61 2.83 18.83 2.93
C PRO A 61 3.93 17.91 3.46
N VAL A 62 4.11 16.74 2.85
CA VAL A 62 5.09 15.74 3.29
C VAL A 62 6.51 16.07 2.81
N ILE A 63 6.61 16.64 1.62
CA ILE A 63 7.88 16.94 0.96
C ILE A 63 8.33 18.39 1.12
N ASN A 64 7.52 19.23 1.75
CA ASN A 64 7.78 20.66 1.93
C ASN A 64 7.87 21.04 3.41
N PRO A 65 9.07 21.31 3.95
CA PRO A 65 9.23 21.68 5.36
C PRO A 65 8.85 23.14 5.69
N PHE A 66 8.53 23.96 4.69
CA PHE A 66 8.22 25.37 4.87
C PHE A 66 6.74 25.66 5.15
N GLY A 67 5.87 24.67 4.90
CA GLY A 67 4.42 24.82 5.13
C GLY A 67 3.82 25.99 4.34
N LYS A 68 3.14 26.91 5.04
CA LYS A 68 2.48 28.06 4.41
C LYS A 68 3.45 29.05 3.73
N LEU A 69 4.74 29.00 4.02
CA LEU A 69 5.75 29.82 3.37
C LEU A 69 6.24 29.23 2.02
N GLU A 70 5.61 28.16 1.54
CA GLU A 70 5.93 27.50 0.28
C GLU A 70 6.12 28.48 -0.88
N TYR A 71 5.28 29.50 -0.98
CA TYR A 71 5.32 30.46 -2.07
C TYR A 71 6.61 31.29 -2.13
N LEU A 72 7.29 31.50 -0.98
CA LEU A 72 8.57 32.20 -0.92
C LEU A 72 9.75 31.34 -1.38
N TYR A 73 9.61 30.02 -1.34
CA TYR A 73 10.66 29.06 -1.66
C TYR A 73 10.30 28.17 -2.85
N ARG A 74 9.30 28.61 -3.63
CA ARG A 74 8.71 27.77 -4.70
C ARG A 74 9.75 27.27 -5.68
N ASP A 75 10.61 28.16 -6.17
CA ASP A 75 11.62 27.81 -7.17
C ASP A 75 12.61 26.78 -6.63
N ILE A 76 13.05 26.94 -5.38
CA ILE A 76 13.92 25.96 -4.70
C ILE A 76 13.24 24.62 -4.53
N ILE A 77 11.97 24.62 -4.13
CA ILE A 77 11.18 23.38 -3.92
C ILE A 77 11.00 22.63 -5.25
N TYR A 78 10.75 23.35 -6.33
CA TYR A 78 10.56 22.75 -7.66
C TYR A 78 11.86 22.24 -8.29
N ASP A 79 13.00 22.78 -7.91
CA ASP A 79 14.31 22.36 -8.41
C ASP A 79 14.85 21.12 -7.66
N LYS A 80 14.24 20.71 -6.55
CA LYS A 80 14.66 19.53 -5.78
C LYS A 80 14.40 18.24 -6.52
N LYS A 81 15.42 17.36 -6.54
CA LYS A 81 15.30 16.00 -7.08
C LYS A 81 14.47 15.13 -6.13
N LEU A 82 13.13 15.15 -6.30
CA LEU A 82 12.23 14.30 -5.54
C LEU A 82 12.11 12.92 -6.18
N VAL A 83 12.49 11.88 -5.45
CA VAL A 83 12.27 10.48 -5.82
C VAL A 83 11.07 9.95 -5.04
N PHE A 84 10.01 9.62 -5.77
CA PHE A 84 8.79 9.04 -5.21
C PHE A 84 8.93 7.53 -5.12
N LEU A 85 9.14 7.04 -3.89
CA LEU A 85 9.37 5.61 -3.60
C LEU A 85 8.12 4.75 -3.69
N GLN A 86 6.96 5.35 -3.98
CA GLN A 86 5.63 4.74 -4.02
C GLN A 86 5.13 4.22 -2.65
N HIS A 87 3.81 4.20 -2.53
CA HIS A 87 3.09 3.60 -1.40
C HIS A 87 2.18 2.44 -1.80
N GLY A 88 2.11 2.12 -3.08
CA GLY A 88 1.35 1.03 -3.69
C GLY A 88 1.58 1.01 -5.20
N VAL A 89 1.38 -0.13 -5.85
CA VAL A 89 1.39 -0.21 -7.31
C VAL A 89 0.23 0.62 -7.86
N THR A 90 0.54 1.48 -8.82
CA THR A 90 -0.44 2.35 -9.48
C THR A 90 -1.17 1.58 -10.56
N LYS A 91 -2.15 0.74 -10.17
CA LYS A 91 -2.96 -0.07 -11.08
C LYS A 91 -4.10 0.71 -11.75
N ASP A 92 -4.58 1.76 -11.08
CA ASP A 92 -5.64 2.64 -11.55
C ASP A 92 -5.05 3.92 -12.18
N ASN A 93 -5.81 4.59 -13.05
CA ASN A 93 -5.33 5.82 -13.66
C ASN A 93 -5.30 6.97 -12.66
N GLN A 94 -4.10 7.32 -12.21
CA GLN A 94 -3.83 8.39 -11.25
C GLN A 94 -3.24 9.65 -11.91
N SER A 95 -3.24 9.74 -13.24
CA SER A 95 -2.61 10.84 -13.99
C SER A 95 -3.16 12.23 -13.64
N LYS A 96 -4.43 12.32 -13.23
CA LYS A 96 -5.04 13.60 -12.83
C LYS A 96 -4.30 14.33 -11.72
N TRP A 97 -3.72 13.58 -10.75
CA TRP A 97 -3.02 14.20 -9.62
C TRP A 97 -1.51 13.91 -9.61
N LEU A 98 -1.07 12.83 -10.24
CA LEU A 98 0.32 12.36 -10.19
C LEU A 98 1.10 12.68 -11.47
N ASN A 99 0.57 13.52 -12.36
CA ASN A 99 1.29 13.96 -13.56
C ASN A 99 2.44 14.91 -13.24
N LYS A 100 3.36 15.06 -14.19
CA LYS A 100 4.57 15.88 -14.08
C LYS A 100 4.28 17.33 -13.69
N TYR A 101 3.22 17.93 -14.19
CA TYR A 101 2.87 19.34 -13.92
C TYR A 101 2.40 19.53 -12.47
N ASN A 102 1.80 18.52 -11.87
CA ASN A 102 1.34 18.54 -10.49
C ASN A 102 2.40 18.14 -9.47
N ARG A 103 3.36 17.27 -9.84
CA ARG A 103 4.28 16.64 -8.88
C ARG A 103 5.75 16.80 -9.20
N ASN A 104 6.15 17.10 -10.42
CA ASN A 104 7.54 17.29 -10.86
C ASN A 104 8.52 16.28 -10.23
N LEU A 105 8.21 14.97 -10.34
CA LEU A 105 9.06 13.92 -9.77
C LEU A 105 10.33 13.77 -10.61
N PHE A 106 11.47 13.73 -9.95
CA PHE A 106 12.75 13.40 -10.57
C PHE A 106 12.85 11.89 -10.84
N GLY A 107 12.42 11.07 -9.87
CA GLY A 107 12.30 9.62 -10.00
C GLY A 107 10.91 9.17 -9.57
N PHE A 108 10.22 8.47 -10.43
CA PHE A 108 8.93 7.84 -10.17
C PHE A 108 9.15 6.33 -10.21
N ILE A 109 9.16 5.69 -9.04
CA ILE A 109 9.39 4.26 -8.93
C ILE A 109 8.14 3.50 -9.33
N VAL A 110 8.33 2.46 -10.13
CA VAL A 110 7.32 1.48 -10.52
C VAL A 110 7.85 0.08 -10.28
N SER A 111 6.96 -0.88 -10.03
CA SER A 111 7.30 -2.23 -9.59
C SER A 111 6.96 -3.30 -10.61
N THR A 112 6.00 -3.04 -11.48
CA THR A 112 5.50 -4.00 -12.45
C THR A 112 5.69 -3.49 -13.87
N LYS A 113 5.79 -4.42 -14.83
CA LYS A 113 5.90 -4.07 -16.25
C LYS A 113 4.67 -3.31 -16.76
N PRO A 114 3.42 -3.76 -16.46
CA PRO A 114 2.24 -3.00 -16.87
C PRO A 114 2.13 -1.62 -16.22
N GLU A 115 2.60 -1.44 -14.96
CA GLU A 115 2.67 -0.13 -14.32
C GLU A 115 3.64 0.80 -15.06
N TYR A 116 4.81 0.28 -15.48
CA TYR A 116 5.77 1.01 -16.28
C TYR A 116 5.17 1.47 -17.61
N ASP A 117 4.52 0.58 -18.34
CA ASP A 117 3.88 0.87 -19.61
C ASP A 117 2.74 1.88 -19.48
N SER A 118 1.98 1.80 -18.38
CA SER A 118 0.87 2.71 -18.08
C SER A 118 1.33 4.15 -17.88
N ALA A 119 2.58 4.37 -17.44
CA ALA A 119 3.15 5.70 -17.28
C ALA A 119 3.28 6.46 -18.61
N PHE A 120 3.28 5.75 -19.76
CA PHE A 120 3.33 6.31 -21.10
C PHE A 120 1.99 6.23 -21.84
N THR A 121 1.08 5.39 -21.36
CA THR A 121 -0.26 5.23 -21.95
C THR A 121 -1.21 6.31 -21.44
N TYR A 122 -1.07 6.70 -20.17
CA TYR A 122 -1.90 7.74 -19.54
C TYR A 122 -1.16 9.08 -19.47
N ASP A 123 -1.89 10.16 -19.24
CA ASP A 123 -1.40 11.56 -19.21
C ASP A 123 -0.53 11.88 -17.98
N TYR A 124 0.46 11.04 -17.68
CA TYR A 124 1.45 11.33 -16.63
C TYR A 124 2.51 12.31 -17.09
N PHE A 125 2.81 12.38 -18.38
CA PHE A 125 3.74 13.31 -19.03
C PHE A 125 5.19 13.26 -18.51
N TYR A 126 5.60 12.20 -17.85
CA TYR A 126 7.00 12.02 -17.46
C TYR A 126 7.82 11.48 -18.64
N PRO A 127 9.02 12.02 -18.90
CA PRO A 127 9.95 11.38 -19.81
C PRO A 127 10.45 10.04 -19.22
N GLU A 128 10.83 9.11 -20.07
CA GLU A 128 11.23 7.75 -19.70
C GLU A 128 12.32 7.72 -18.60
N LYS A 129 13.30 8.62 -18.67
CA LYS A 129 14.38 8.73 -17.67
C LYS A 129 13.89 8.96 -16.23
N ASN A 130 12.67 9.47 -16.05
CA ASN A 130 12.07 9.73 -14.75
C ASN A 130 11.24 8.53 -14.23
N ILE A 131 10.93 7.53 -15.06
CA ILE A 131 10.19 6.32 -14.66
C ILE A 131 11.18 5.21 -14.36
N TRP A 132 11.26 4.81 -13.11
CA TRP A 132 12.28 3.87 -12.64
C TRP A 132 11.66 2.51 -12.30
N LEU A 133 11.80 1.55 -13.19
CA LEU A 133 11.38 0.17 -12.94
C LEU A 133 12.41 -0.53 -12.04
N THR A 134 12.26 -0.32 -10.73
CA THR A 134 13.20 -0.84 -9.72
C THR A 134 12.55 -1.75 -8.69
N GLY A 135 11.22 -1.73 -8.61
CA GLY A 135 10.48 -2.24 -7.47
C GLY A 135 10.52 -1.28 -6.28
N MET A 136 9.53 -1.39 -5.40
CA MET A 136 9.44 -0.55 -4.21
C MET A 136 10.43 -1.00 -3.13
N PRO A 137 11.22 -0.10 -2.51
CA PRO A 137 12.18 -0.43 -1.44
C PRO A 137 11.60 -1.20 -0.26
N ARG A 138 10.28 -1.10 -0.01
CA ARG A 138 9.62 -1.83 1.08
C ARG A 138 9.55 -3.34 0.81
N TYR A 139 9.58 -3.77 -0.45
CA TYR A 139 9.54 -5.18 -0.83
C TYR A 139 10.76 -5.97 -0.33
N ASP A 140 11.91 -5.30 -0.15
CA ASP A 140 13.13 -5.93 0.38
C ASP A 140 12.93 -6.53 1.77
N ARG A 141 11.89 -6.10 2.50
CA ARG A 141 11.60 -6.52 3.88
C ARG A 141 10.34 -7.38 4.02
N LEU A 142 9.69 -7.69 2.93
CA LEU A 142 8.58 -8.64 2.96
C LEU A 142 9.13 -10.04 3.22
N VAL A 143 8.61 -10.70 4.24
CA VAL A 143 9.01 -12.05 4.66
C VAL A 143 7.78 -12.91 4.84
N HIS A 144 7.96 -14.22 4.89
CA HIS A 144 6.93 -15.16 5.27
C HIS A 144 7.18 -15.66 6.71
N ASP A 145 6.13 -15.73 7.52
CA ASP A 145 6.09 -16.33 8.85
C ASP A 145 4.82 -17.20 8.90
N GLU A 146 4.98 -18.49 9.17
CA GLU A 146 3.89 -19.47 9.16
C GLU A 146 2.99 -19.33 10.38
N ARG A 147 1.94 -18.54 10.29
CA ARG A 147 0.94 -18.32 11.37
C ARG A 147 -0.44 -18.85 11.06
N LYS A 148 -0.67 -19.32 9.84
CA LYS A 148 -1.98 -19.79 9.38
C LYS A 148 -3.10 -18.75 9.56
N TYR A 149 -2.83 -17.50 9.15
CA TYR A 149 -3.86 -16.47 9.14
C TYR A 149 -4.52 -16.37 7.75
N VAL A 150 -5.84 -16.26 7.78
CA VAL A 150 -6.65 -15.84 6.63
C VAL A 150 -7.12 -14.42 6.92
N THR A 151 -6.57 -13.44 6.21
CA THR A 151 -6.78 -12.03 6.57
C THR A 151 -7.66 -11.31 5.56
N VAL A 152 -8.77 -10.76 6.05
CA VAL A 152 -9.70 -9.92 5.30
C VAL A 152 -9.23 -8.46 5.40
N MET A 153 -8.89 -7.85 4.25
CA MET A 153 -8.33 -6.50 4.14
C MET A 153 -9.07 -5.68 3.08
N PRO A 154 -10.26 -5.16 3.38
CA PRO A 154 -11.07 -4.44 2.39
C PRO A 154 -10.57 -3.03 2.13
N THR A 155 -10.82 -2.53 0.91
CA THR A 155 -10.69 -1.11 0.57
C THR A 155 -11.85 -0.33 1.18
N TRP A 156 -11.58 0.85 1.73
CA TRP A 156 -12.64 1.73 2.21
C TRP A 156 -13.47 2.30 1.05
N ARG A 157 -14.69 2.74 1.35
CA ARG A 157 -15.56 3.41 0.39
C ARG A 157 -15.67 4.89 0.77
N LYS A 158 -15.26 5.77 -0.14
CA LYS A 158 -15.30 7.22 0.09
C LYS A 158 -16.73 7.72 0.30
N SER A 159 -17.70 7.12 -0.36
CA SER A 159 -19.14 7.43 -0.21
C SER A 159 -19.66 7.19 1.21
N LEU A 160 -19.02 6.31 1.98
CA LEU A 160 -19.38 6.00 3.37
C LEU A 160 -18.73 6.94 4.39
N SER A 161 -18.06 8.00 3.92
CA SER A 161 -17.42 9.00 4.76
C SER A 161 -18.26 10.29 4.80
N SER A 162 -18.36 10.89 5.99
CA SER A 162 -18.96 12.23 6.20
C SER A 162 -17.99 13.38 5.91
N GLY A 163 -16.77 13.10 5.42
CA GLY A 163 -15.72 14.08 5.17
C GLY A 163 -14.53 13.91 6.09
N THR A 164 -13.68 14.93 6.19
CA THR A 164 -12.48 14.92 7.04
C THR A 164 -12.64 15.87 8.22
N ASP A 165 -12.10 15.48 9.37
CA ASP A 165 -11.99 16.37 10.54
C ASP A 165 -10.96 17.51 10.31
N ALA A 166 -10.80 18.38 11.29
CA ALA A 166 -9.84 19.50 11.23
C ALA A 166 -8.36 19.06 11.09
N ARG A 167 -8.04 17.79 11.36
CA ARG A 167 -6.72 17.18 11.21
C ARG A 167 -6.56 16.49 9.83
N GLY A 168 -7.62 16.48 9.01
CA GLY A 168 -7.64 15.80 7.72
C GLY A 168 -7.88 14.29 7.82
N VAL A 169 -8.37 13.78 8.96
CA VAL A 169 -8.71 12.38 9.17
C VAL A 169 -10.16 12.15 8.70
N TRP A 170 -10.36 11.12 7.86
CA TRP A 170 -11.69 10.75 7.36
C TRP A 170 -12.57 10.25 8.50
N GLN A 171 -13.82 10.69 8.51
CA GLN A 171 -14.83 10.31 9.50
C GLN A 171 -15.88 9.44 8.83
N LEU A 172 -16.33 8.38 9.51
CA LEU A 172 -17.41 7.53 9.02
C LEU A 172 -18.75 8.27 8.99
N GLY A 173 -19.51 8.03 7.93
CA GLY A 173 -20.88 8.53 7.80
C GLY A 173 -21.83 7.78 8.73
N LYS A 174 -22.97 8.39 9.04
CA LYS A 174 -24.02 7.80 9.89
C LYS A 174 -24.64 6.51 9.30
N GLU A 175 -24.62 6.42 7.98
CA GLU A 175 -25.19 5.29 7.21
C GLU A 175 -24.18 4.13 7.04
N PHE A 176 -23.03 4.16 7.70
CA PHE A 176 -22.00 3.13 7.54
C PHE A 176 -22.53 1.73 7.88
N GLN A 177 -23.25 1.59 9.00
CA GLN A 177 -23.82 0.30 9.43
C GLN A 177 -24.95 -0.22 8.54
N GLU A 178 -25.61 0.66 7.79
CA GLU A 178 -26.70 0.31 6.87
C GLU A 178 -26.18 -0.02 5.46
N SER A 179 -24.88 0.14 5.23
CA SER A 179 -24.28 -0.05 3.91
C SER A 179 -24.10 -1.52 3.56
N GLU A 180 -24.22 -1.81 2.25
CA GLU A 180 -23.89 -3.14 1.70
C GLU A 180 -22.48 -3.57 2.08
N TYR A 181 -21.52 -2.64 2.10
CA TYR A 181 -20.14 -2.86 2.53
C TYR A 181 -20.06 -3.40 3.97
N PHE A 182 -20.78 -2.76 4.90
CA PHE A 182 -20.77 -3.19 6.30
C PHE A 182 -21.41 -4.57 6.44
N HIS A 183 -22.59 -4.77 5.86
CA HIS A 183 -23.30 -6.04 5.95
C HIS A 183 -22.50 -7.19 5.34
N PHE A 184 -21.89 -6.99 4.17
CA PHE A 184 -21.07 -8.02 3.54
C PHE A 184 -19.93 -8.50 4.45
N TYR A 185 -19.14 -7.57 5.00
CA TYR A 185 -18.00 -7.95 5.83
C TYR A 185 -18.43 -8.43 7.22
N ASP A 186 -19.48 -7.86 7.81
CA ASP A 186 -20.01 -8.33 9.08
C ASP A 186 -20.55 -9.77 8.97
N ASP A 187 -21.27 -10.09 7.90
CA ASP A 187 -21.76 -11.43 7.63
C ASP A 187 -20.66 -12.42 7.25
N LEU A 188 -19.63 -11.98 6.52
CA LEU A 188 -18.46 -12.81 6.22
C LEU A 188 -17.73 -13.21 7.49
N LEU A 189 -17.46 -12.25 8.39
CA LEU A 189 -16.71 -12.47 9.63
C LEU A 189 -17.48 -13.31 10.66
N ASN A 190 -18.80 -13.40 10.53
CA ASN A 190 -19.66 -14.19 11.42
C ASN A 190 -20.31 -15.39 10.71
N ASN A 191 -19.76 -15.80 9.56
CA ASN A 191 -20.28 -16.93 8.80
C ASN A 191 -19.86 -18.25 9.46
N GLU A 192 -20.82 -19.02 9.96
CA GLU A 192 -20.56 -20.29 10.67
C GLU A 192 -19.85 -21.35 9.82
N ARG A 193 -20.11 -21.38 8.50
CA ARG A 193 -19.40 -22.31 7.59
C ARG A 193 -17.93 -21.95 7.50
N LEU A 194 -17.61 -20.65 7.39
CA LEU A 194 -16.25 -20.14 7.33
C LEU A 194 -15.51 -20.41 8.65
N LEU A 195 -16.11 -20.02 9.77
CA LEU A 195 -15.49 -20.14 11.09
C LEU A 195 -15.28 -21.61 11.49
N GLY A 196 -16.27 -22.48 11.23
CA GLY A 196 -16.13 -23.93 11.45
C GLY A 196 -15.06 -24.57 10.56
N ALA A 197 -14.91 -24.12 9.32
CA ALA A 197 -13.84 -24.57 8.43
C ALA A 197 -12.45 -24.08 8.92
N ALA A 198 -12.35 -22.83 9.38
CA ALA A 198 -11.13 -22.28 9.94
C ALA A 198 -10.64 -23.11 11.15
N GLU A 199 -11.55 -23.42 12.08
CA GLU A 199 -11.25 -24.31 13.21
C GLU A 199 -10.79 -25.70 12.75
N LYS A 200 -11.51 -26.30 11.79
CA LYS A 200 -11.21 -27.63 11.24
C LYS A 200 -9.81 -27.71 10.63
N TYR A 201 -9.40 -26.69 9.89
CA TYR A 201 -8.11 -26.68 9.18
C TYR A 201 -6.98 -25.97 9.95
N GLY A 202 -7.28 -25.44 11.15
CA GLY A 202 -6.34 -24.80 12.05
C GLY A 202 -5.89 -23.40 11.59
N TYR A 203 -6.79 -22.65 10.92
CA TYR A 203 -6.57 -21.26 10.53
C TYR A 203 -7.24 -20.30 11.51
N THR A 204 -6.74 -19.07 11.57
CA THR A 204 -7.38 -17.96 12.28
C THR A 204 -7.88 -16.95 11.27
N ILE A 205 -9.17 -16.63 11.30
CA ILE A 205 -9.70 -15.52 10.51
C ILE A 205 -9.30 -14.20 11.17
N CYS A 206 -8.68 -13.33 10.38
CA CYS A 206 -8.26 -12.01 10.83
C CYS A 206 -8.99 -10.93 10.03
N PHE A 207 -9.34 -9.83 10.67
CA PHE A 207 -9.92 -8.67 10.01
C PHE A 207 -9.06 -7.43 10.24
N MET A 208 -8.54 -6.86 9.17
CA MET A 208 -7.79 -5.63 9.16
C MET A 208 -8.49 -4.60 8.27
N PRO A 209 -9.34 -3.74 8.83
CA PRO A 209 -10.01 -2.70 8.06
C PRO A 209 -9.00 -1.66 7.56
N HIS A 210 -9.38 -0.94 6.51
CA HIS A 210 -8.59 0.20 6.05
C HIS A 210 -8.47 1.27 7.17
N PRO A 211 -7.33 1.98 7.31
CA PRO A 211 -7.15 3.01 8.34
C PRO A 211 -8.27 4.06 8.42
N ASN A 212 -8.91 4.39 7.30
CA ASN A 212 -10.04 5.33 7.27
C ASN A 212 -11.36 4.76 7.82
N THR A 213 -11.44 3.46 8.09
CA THR A 213 -12.62 2.78 8.64
C THR A 213 -12.34 2.11 9.98
N ILE A 214 -11.13 2.26 10.53
CA ILE A 214 -10.72 1.61 11.77
C ILE A 214 -11.56 2.04 12.97
N ASP A 215 -12.03 3.27 13.00
CA ASP A 215 -12.92 3.79 14.05
C ASP A 215 -14.28 3.08 14.07
N GLY A 216 -14.67 2.42 12.97
CA GLY A 216 -15.88 1.62 12.86
C GLY A 216 -15.75 0.17 13.33
N LEU A 217 -14.57 -0.28 13.74
CA LEU A 217 -14.36 -1.66 14.18
C LEU A 217 -15.32 -2.10 15.27
N HIS A 218 -15.65 -1.23 16.22
CA HIS A 218 -16.55 -1.49 17.33
C HIS A 218 -18.00 -1.72 16.90
N MET A 219 -18.36 -1.40 15.67
CA MET A 219 -19.70 -1.56 15.11
C MET A 219 -19.96 -2.99 14.61
N PHE A 220 -18.90 -3.73 14.24
CA PHE A 220 -19.01 -5.11 13.76
C PHE A 220 -19.37 -6.06 14.90
N ARG A 221 -20.06 -7.15 14.57
CA ARG A 221 -20.24 -8.27 15.51
C ARG A 221 -18.89 -8.92 15.80
N HIS A 222 -18.54 -9.09 17.05
CA HIS A 222 -17.27 -9.65 17.46
C HIS A 222 -17.42 -11.12 17.84
N ASP A 223 -17.24 -12.03 16.86
CA ASP A 223 -17.09 -13.46 17.17
C ASP A 223 -15.69 -13.69 17.79
N PRO A 224 -15.57 -14.41 18.92
CA PRO A 224 -14.28 -14.65 19.59
C PRO A 224 -13.29 -15.47 18.76
N ARG A 225 -13.73 -16.15 17.72
CA ARG A 225 -12.92 -16.90 16.76
C ARG A 225 -12.22 -15.99 15.73
N VAL A 226 -12.65 -14.72 15.62
CA VAL A 226 -12.09 -13.73 14.68
C VAL A 226 -11.15 -12.79 15.39
N LYS A 227 -9.95 -12.61 14.84
CA LYS A 227 -8.97 -11.69 15.33
C LYS A 227 -9.11 -10.33 14.64
N PHE A 228 -9.64 -9.35 15.37
CA PHE A 228 -9.70 -7.97 14.91
C PHE A 228 -8.35 -7.27 15.10
N MET A 229 -7.84 -6.69 14.03
CA MET A 229 -6.56 -5.98 14.00
C MET A 229 -6.80 -4.47 13.90
N ASP A 230 -6.04 -3.70 14.65
CA ASP A 230 -6.09 -2.24 14.68
C ASP A 230 -4.79 -1.60 14.16
N SER A 231 -4.63 -0.31 14.34
CA SER A 231 -3.46 0.46 13.91
C SER A 231 -2.14 0.09 14.60
N SER A 232 -2.15 -0.77 15.62
CA SER A 232 -0.94 -1.28 16.27
C SER A 232 -0.21 -2.33 15.43
N TYR A 233 -0.92 -2.96 14.49
CA TYR A 233 -0.36 -3.97 13.59
C TYR A 233 0.30 -3.32 12.38
N SER A 234 1.54 -3.70 12.07
CA SER A 234 2.20 -3.27 10.84
C SER A 234 1.80 -4.14 9.64
N TYR A 235 1.62 -3.52 8.47
CA TYR A 235 1.34 -4.26 7.23
C TYR A 235 2.39 -5.34 6.94
N LYS A 236 3.67 -5.06 7.24
CA LYS A 236 4.76 -6.02 7.08
C LYS A 236 4.52 -7.29 7.89
N ASP A 237 4.12 -7.15 9.15
CA ASP A 237 3.91 -8.30 10.04
C ASP A 237 2.62 -9.04 9.68
N ILE A 238 1.56 -8.31 9.28
CA ILE A 238 0.32 -8.91 8.76
C ILE A 238 0.63 -9.76 7.52
N PHE A 239 1.33 -9.20 6.53
CA PHE A 239 1.66 -9.93 5.30
C PHE A 239 2.56 -11.14 5.56
N ALA A 240 3.48 -11.04 6.53
CA ALA A 240 4.31 -12.17 6.93
C ALA A 240 3.47 -13.33 7.46
N GLN A 241 2.50 -13.03 8.33
CA GLN A 241 1.69 -14.00 9.08
C GLN A 241 0.47 -14.51 8.32
N THR A 242 0.06 -13.84 7.24
CA THR A 242 -1.12 -14.20 6.44
C THR A 242 -0.75 -15.23 5.38
N ASP A 243 -1.50 -16.32 5.29
CA ASP A 243 -1.33 -17.34 4.25
C ASP A 243 -2.31 -17.15 3.09
N LEU A 244 -3.50 -16.60 3.35
CA LEU A 244 -4.49 -16.24 2.34
C LEU A 244 -5.03 -14.83 2.61
N MET A 245 -4.98 -13.97 1.61
CA MET A 245 -5.56 -12.62 1.68
C MET A 245 -6.92 -12.58 0.99
N ILE A 246 -7.91 -12.02 1.67
CA ILE A 246 -9.18 -11.63 1.08
C ILE A 246 -9.21 -10.12 0.98
N THR A 247 -9.35 -9.60 -0.23
CA THR A 247 -9.43 -8.15 -0.47
C THR A 247 -10.42 -7.88 -1.60
N ASP A 248 -10.51 -6.64 -2.04
CA ASP A 248 -11.43 -6.23 -3.11
C ASP A 248 -10.70 -5.44 -4.22
N TYR A 249 -10.50 -4.12 -4.01
CA TYR A 249 -9.89 -3.23 -4.99
C TYR A 249 -8.54 -2.67 -4.54
N SER A 250 -7.99 -3.17 -3.45
CA SER A 250 -6.80 -2.60 -2.82
C SER A 250 -5.51 -2.92 -3.57
N SER A 251 -4.64 -1.91 -3.72
CA SER A 251 -3.29 -2.12 -4.23
C SER A 251 -2.38 -2.92 -3.30
N VAL A 252 -2.77 -3.17 -2.04
CA VAL A 252 -2.03 -4.05 -1.12
C VAL A 252 -1.96 -5.49 -1.63
N ALA A 253 -2.89 -5.89 -2.52
CA ALA A 253 -2.83 -7.17 -3.23
C ALA A 253 -1.50 -7.39 -3.96
N PHE A 254 -0.89 -6.33 -4.50
CA PHE A 254 0.41 -6.42 -5.17
C PHE A 254 1.56 -6.69 -4.20
N ASP A 255 1.53 -6.11 -2.99
CA ASP A 255 2.53 -6.43 -1.95
C ASP A 255 2.44 -7.90 -1.54
N PHE A 256 1.22 -8.40 -1.41
CA PHE A 256 0.96 -9.80 -1.05
C PHE A 256 1.32 -10.75 -2.20
N ALA A 257 0.96 -10.40 -3.44
CA ALA A 257 1.36 -11.13 -4.65
C ALA A 257 2.88 -11.17 -4.83
N TYR A 258 3.62 -10.13 -4.40
CA TYR A 258 5.09 -10.15 -4.39
C TYR A 258 5.65 -11.28 -3.52
N LEU A 259 4.94 -11.67 -2.46
CA LEU A 259 5.26 -12.82 -1.61
C LEU A 259 4.87 -14.19 -2.22
N ARG A 260 4.22 -14.21 -3.38
CA ARG A 260 3.70 -15.44 -4.03
C ARG A 260 2.69 -16.18 -3.15
N LYS A 261 1.84 -15.45 -2.44
CA LYS A 261 0.77 -16.00 -1.60
C LYS A 261 -0.60 -15.83 -2.26
N PRO A 262 -1.56 -16.74 -2.02
CA PRO A 262 -2.86 -16.70 -2.67
C PRO A 262 -3.74 -15.54 -2.20
N ILE A 263 -4.55 -15.04 -3.12
CA ILE A 263 -5.48 -13.92 -2.92
C ILE A 263 -6.86 -14.35 -3.40
N VAL A 264 -7.91 -13.90 -2.71
CA VAL A 264 -9.30 -13.93 -3.19
C VAL A 264 -9.81 -12.51 -3.22
N TYR A 265 -10.36 -12.09 -4.35
CA TYR A 265 -10.99 -10.79 -4.52
C TYR A 265 -12.50 -10.90 -4.30
N SER A 266 -13.02 -10.22 -3.29
CA SER A 266 -14.46 -10.14 -2.99
C SER A 266 -15.04 -8.86 -3.57
N GLN A 267 -15.56 -8.92 -4.80
CA GLN A 267 -16.05 -7.75 -5.55
C GLN A 267 -17.58 -7.72 -5.67
N PHE A 268 -18.28 -7.80 -4.54
CA PHE A 268 -19.74 -7.81 -4.46
C PHE A 268 -20.39 -6.50 -4.93
N ASP A 269 -19.68 -5.38 -4.86
CA ASP A 269 -20.17 -4.03 -5.14
C ASP A 269 -19.43 -3.35 -6.32
N ARG A 270 -18.94 -4.13 -7.30
CA ARG A 270 -18.09 -3.64 -8.40
C ARG A 270 -18.71 -2.46 -9.15
N ASP A 271 -19.98 -2.56 -9.53
CA ASP A 271 -20.64 -1.53 -10.33
C ASP A 271 -20.77 -0.21 -9.55
N SER A 272 -21.08 -0.29 -8.26
CA SER A 272 -21.17 0.90 -7.40
C SER A 272 -19.80 1.49 -7.10
N PHE A 273 -18.77 0.66 -6.93
CA PHE A 273 -17.41 1.11 -6.63
C PHE A 273 -16.85 2.00 -7.73
N PHE A 274 -16.93 1.58 -9.00
CA PHE A 274 -16.40 2.34 -10.13
C PHE A 274 -17.36 3.43 -10.65
N SER A 275 -18.65 3.37 -10.33
CA SER A 275 -19.63 4.40 -10.74
C SER A 275 -19.71 5.61 -9.80
N GLY A 276 -18.92 5.68 -8.73
CA GLY A 276 -18.85 6.84 -7.86
C GLY A 276 -18.72 6.60 -6.37
N ALA A 277 -18.77 5.36 -5.89
CA ALA A 277 -18.53 5.06 -4.48
C ALA A 277 -17.08 5.33 -4.06
N HIS A 278 -16.16 5.37 -5.03
CA HIS A 278 -14.77 5.76 -4.83
C HIS A 278 -14.30 6.75 -5.91
N SER A 279 -13.17 7.44 -5.67
CA SER A 279 -12.58 8.42 -6.59
C SER A 279 -11.61 7.80 -7.62
N TYR A 280 -11.59 6.48 -7.75
CA TYR A 280 -10.70 5.81 -8.70
C TYR A 280 -11.26 5.87 -10.12
N THR A 281 -10.36 6.06 -11.07
CA THR A 281 -10.63 5.89 -12.50
C THR A 281 -9.98 4.58 -12.91
N GLU A 282 -10.72 3.69 -13.56
CA GLU A 282 -10.18 2.42 -14.04
C GLU A 282 -8.88 2.64 -14.81
N GLY A 283 -7.90 1.79 -14.52
CA GLY A 283 -6.59 1.81 -15.14
C GLY A 283 -6.38 0.62 -16.06
N TYR A 284 -5.13 0.13 -16.11
CA TYR A 284 -4.74 -0.97 -16.97
C TYR A 284 -5.10 -2.36 -16.40
N PHE A 285 -5.30 -2.47 -15.09
CA PHE A 285 -5.43 -3.73 -14.38
C PHE A 285 -6.88 -4.21 -14.37
N ASP A 286 -7.11 -5.37 -14.95
CA ASP A 286 -8.38 -6.09 -14.90
C ASP A 286 -8.25 -7.29 -13.96
N TYR A 287 -9.14 -7.40 -12.98
CA TYR A 287 -9.03 -8.43 -11.94
C TYR A 287 -9.21 -9.85 -12.47
N GLU A 288 -10.08 -10.05 -13.47
CA GLU A 288 -10.31 -11.37 -14.07
C GLU A 288 -9.12 -11.80 -14.96
N ARG A 289 -8.61 -10.87 -15.76
CA ARG A 289 -7.53 -11.14 -16.70
C ARG A 289 -6.16 -11.16 -16.02
N ASP A 290 -5.89 -10.15 -15.18
CA ASP A 290 -4.55 -9.83 -14.62
C ASP A 290 -4.45 -10.17 -13.13
N GLY A 291 -5.58 -10.46 -12.47
CA GLY A 291 -5.65 -10.71 -11.03
C GLY A 291 -4.81 -11.89 -10.58
N PHE A 292 -4.39 -11.84 -9.33
CA PHE A 292 -3.51 -12.80 -8.69
C PHE A 292 -4.27 -13.87 -7.88
N GLY A 293 -5.54 -14.01 -8.14
CA GLY A 293 -6.46 -14.94 -7.49
C GLY A 293 -7.87 -14.82 -8.06
N GLU A 294 -8.77 -15.60 -7.54
CA GLU A 294 -10.16 -15.64 -7.98
C GLU A 294 -10.92 -14.38 -7.59
N VAL A 295 -11.88 -14.01 -8.43
CA VAL A 295 -12.83 -12.91 -8.19
C VAL A 295 -14.20 -13.51 -7.86
N GLU A 296 -14.71 -13.20 -6.70
CA GLU A 296 -16.01 -13.63 -6.21
C GLU A 296 -16.93 -12.41 -6.02
N HIS A 297 -18.18 -12.55 -6.47
CA HIS A 297 -19.15 -11.46 -6.47
C HIS A 297 -20.25 -11.62 -5.41
N THR A 298 -20.21 -12.70 -4.65
CA THR A 298 -21.22 -13.01 -3.62
C THR A 298 -20.57 -13.44 -2.32
N LEU A 299 -21.28 -13.30 -1.22
CA LEU A 299 -20.84 -13.77 0.09
C LEU A 299 -20.57 -15.28 0.08
N ASP A 300 -21.51 -16.07 -0.44
CA ASP A 300 -21.38 -17.53 -0.50
C ASP A 300 -20.19 -17.96 -1.36
N GLY A 301 -19.99 -17.35 -2.54
CA GLY A 301 -18.84 -17.62 -3.39
C GLY A 301 -17.52 -17.29 -2.70
N THR A 302 -17.46 -16.16 -2.00
CA THR A 302 -16.27 -15.76 -1.21
C THR A 302 -16.00 -16.80 -0.10
N VAL A 303 -17.03 -17.19 0.65
CA VAL A 303 -16.91 -18.22 1.71
C VAL A 303 -16.43 -19.55 1.14
N ASP A 304 -17.05 -20.03 0.06
CA ASP A 304 -16.70 -21.30 -0.57
C ASP A 304 -15.24 -21.30 -1.04
N ARG A 305 -14.78 -20.20 -1.65
CA ARG A 305 -13.40 -20.06 -2.12
C ARG A 305 -12.39 -20.05 -0.97
N ILE A 306 -12.67 -19.35 0.12
CA ILE A 306 -11.79 -19.34 1.30
C ILE A 306 -11.70 -20.75 1.90
N ILE A 307 -12.82 -21.48 2.00
CA ILE A 307 -12.84 -22.84 2.51
C ILE A 307 -12.03 -23.78 1.62
N GLU A 308 -12.14 -23.65 0.29
CA GLU A 308 -11.35 -24.42 -0.67
C GLU A 308 -9.84 -24.21 -0.44
N TYR A 309 -9.39 -22.96 -0.33
CA TYR A 309 -7.98 -22.67 -0.05
C TYR A 309 -7.52 -23.22 1.29
N MET A 310 -8.28 -23.06 2.36
CA MET A 310 -7.92 -23.61 3.68
C MET A 310 -7.81 -25.14 3.65
N ALA A 311 -8.68 -25.82 2.90
CA ALA A 311 -8.67 -27.27 2.75
C ALA A 311 -7.43 -27.78 2.00
N ASP A 312 -6.91 -26.99 1.07
CA ASP A 312 -5.68 -27.27 0.30
C ASP A 312 -4.40 -26.67 0.94
N GLY A 313 -4.47 -26.20 2.20
CA GLY A 313 -3.33 -25.62 2.90
C GLY A 313 -2.89 -24.28 2.35
N CYS A 314 -3.79 -23.50 1.77
CA CYS A 314 -3.57 -22.19 1.14
C CYS A 314 -2.45 -22.23 0.08
N GLN A 315 -2.42 -23.29 -0.73
CA GLN A 315 -1.44 -23.42 -1.80
C GLN A 315 -1.73 -22.42 -2.94
N MET A 316 -0.67 -21.77 -3.43
CA MET A 316 -0.76 -20.88 -4.58
C MET A 316 -1.03 -21.68 -5.86
N LYS A 317 -2.12 -21.38 -6.56
CA LYS A 317 -2.43 -22.00 -7.85
C LYS A 317 -1.42 -21.54 -8.91
N GLU A 318 -1.00 -22.47 -9.79
CA GLU A 318 0.07 -22.24 -10.75
C GLU A 318 -0.24 -21.10 -11.74
N GLU A 319 -1.49 -20.97 -12.17
CA GLU A 319 -1.90 -19.89 -13.06
C GLU A 319 -1.68 -18.50 -12.49
N TYR A 320 -1.99 -18.29 -11.20
CA TYR A 320 -1.77 -17.00 -10.53
C TYR A 320 -0.30 -16.76 -10.22
N ARG A 321 0.44 -17.80 -9.88
CA ARG A 321 1.90 -17.72 -9.73
C ARG A 321 2.56 -17.25 -11.02
N LYS A 322 2.15 -17.81 -12.17
CA LYS A 322 2.65 -17.40 -13.48
C LYS A 322 2.31 -15.93 -13.76
N ARG A 323 1.07 -15.50 -13.50
CA ARG A 323 0.68 -14.08 -13.66
C ARG A 323 1.55 -13.16 -12.79
N MET A 324 1.82 -13.53 -11.53
CA MET A 324 2.71 -12.77 -10.65
C MET A 324 4.13 -12.66 -11.22
N ASP A 325 4.68 -13.77 -11.72
CA ASP A 325 6.04 -13.81 -12.29
C ASP A 325 6.16 -12.98 -13.58
N GLU A 326 5.11 -12.95 -14.39
CA GLU A 326 5.06 -12.13 -15.61
C GLU A 326 4.86 -10.63 -15.29
N THR A 327 4.13 -10.30 -14.23
CA THR A 327 3.78 -8.93 -13.84
C THR A 327 4.94 -8.21 -13.19
N PHE A 328 5.57 -8.80 -12.18
CA PHE A 328 6.67 -8.16 -11.46
C PHE A 328 7.96 -8.17 -12.27
N ALA A 329 8.61 -7.01 -12.36
CA ALA A 329 9.89 -6.90 -13.06
C ALA A 329 11.03 -7.63 -12.31
N PHE A 330 10.94 -7.67 -10.97
CA PHE A 330 11.94 -8.27 -10.10
C PHE A 330 11.28 -8.98 -8.91
N ASN A 331 11.94 -10.03 -8.42
CA ASN A 331 11.50 -10.81 -7.27
C ASN A 331 12.70 -11.25 -6.40
N ASP A 332 13.60 -10.30 -6.06
CA ASP A 332 14.93 -10.61 -5.54
C ASP A 332 15.35 -9.84 -4.28
N ARG A 333 14.47 -9.03 -3.70
CA ARG A 333 14.73 -8.17 -2.53
C ARG A 333 15.91 -7.19 -2.69
N ASN A 334 16.18 -6.74 -3.93
CA ASN A 334 17.21 -5.76 -4.25
C ASN A 334 16.64 -4.42 -4.73
N CYS A 335 15.39 -4.11 -4.39
CA CYS A 335 14.72 -2.88 -4.83
C CYS A 335 15.45 -1.62 -4.30
N SER A 336 15.83 -1.61 -3.01
CA SER A 336 16.59 -0.48 -2.45
C SER A 336 17.94 -0.28 -3.13
N LYS A 337 18.62 -1.38 -3.51
CA LYS A 337 19.88 -1.33 -4.23
C LYS A 337 19.70 -0.66 -5.60
N ARG A 338 18.72 -1.11 -6.39
CA ARG A 338 18.43 -0.52 -7.71
C ARG A 338 18.06 0.95 -7.63
N VAL A 339 17.25 1.34 -6.65
CA VAL A 339 16.93 2.76 -6.42
C VAL A 339 18.19 3.56 -6.08
N TYR A 340 19.07 3.03 -5.25
CA TYR A 340 20.33 3.67 -4.90
C TYR A 340 21.24 3.84 -6.14
N GLU A 341 21.41 2.81 -6.93
CA GLU A 341 22.18 2.84 -8.18
C GLU A 341 21.66 3.93 -9.13
N ARG A 342 20.33 4.01 -9.32
CA ARG A 342 19.70 5.08 -10.12
C ARG A 342 19.94 6.49 -9.56
N ILE A 343 19.99 6.64 -8.24
CA ILE A 343 20.32 7.92 -7.60
C ILE A 343 21.76 8.30 -7.91
N ILE A 344 22.72 7.38 -7.78
CA ILE A 344 24.15 7.64 -8.02
C ILE A 344 24.43 7.95 -9.50
N GLU A 345 23.79 7.24 -10.42
CA GLU A 345 23.91 7.50 -11.88
C GLU A 345 23.42 8.89 -12.28
N ASN A 346 22.56 9.54 -11.48
CA ASN A 346 21.91 10.82 -11.78
C ASN A 346 22.35 11.98 -10.86
N ARG A 347 23.50 11.84 -10.21
CA ARG A 347 24.14 12.90 -9.41
C ARG A 347 24.76 13.97 -10.26
#